data_79714f351ceeeb5d3268653b51cca9ca
#
_entry.id   79714f351ceeeb5d3268653b51cca9ca
#
_cell.length_a   1.000
_cell.length_b   1.000
_cell.length_c   1.000
_cell.angle_alpha   90.00
_cell.angle_beta   90.00
_cell.angle_gamma   90.00
#
_symmetry.space_group_name_H-M   'P 1'
#
loop_
_entity.id
_entity.type
_entity.pdbx_description
1 polymer ?
#
loop_
_entity_poly.entity_id
_entity_poly.type
_entity_poly.pdbx_seq_one_letter_code
_entity_poly.pdbx_strand_id
1 'polypeptide(L)'
;MKTKLSLVILALVIASGGAWSQEARKKRVAVFDFDYATVHSGVAAIFGQNIDVGRGVSDLLVTTLVRNGTYSVIERNALNKILAEQSFSNSDRANPTSAARIGKLLGVDAIIVGSITQFGQETKNTKVGGNAGGWSGYGVGGFSQKKSKAIVALTARVVDVDTGEIRAVAEGRGESQRESTSLLGGGGTWHGFGAGGVNFGSSDFQATIIGEAVKASVETLAVEVVGCEPKLQVRDVAVRGFIAAVEGSEIVLNVGGGLGLKIGDQMAVERVTKEVKDPATGQVIRRLSLSVGILRIVDVDEQSAVATVVSGSGFKVGDAVKRVAR
;
A
#
# COMPACT_ATOMS: atom_id res chain seq x y z
N MET A 1 -3.11 -22.49 -61.37
CA MET A 1 -3.91 -22.12 -60.15
C MET A 1 -3.32 -22.58 -58.82
N LYS A 2 -2.22 -23.34 -58.78
CA LYS A 2 -1.62 -23.84 -57.53
C LYS A 2 -0.59 -22.89 -56.88
N THR A 3 -0.04 -21.93 -57.58
CA THR A 3 0.97 -20.98 -57.11
C THR A 3 0.46 -19.76 -56.34
N LYS A 4 -0.84 -19.39 -56.56
CA LYS A 4 -1.44 -18.23 -55.85
C LYS A 4 -1.96 -18.59 -54.45
N LEU A 5 -2.22 -19.86 -54.14
CA LEU A 5 -2.72 -20.30 -52.85
C LEU A 5 -1.59 -20.37 -51.79
N SER A 6 -0.35 -20.66 -52.20
CA SER A 6 0.79 -20.71 -51.27
C SER A 6 1.22 -19.35 -50.77
N LEU A 7 0.99 -18.26 -51.53
CA LEU A 7 1.38 -16.89 -51.12
C LEU A 7 0.44 -16.29 -50.10
N VAL A 8 -0.84 -16.71 -50.11
CA VAL A 8 -1.86 -16.22 -49.11
C VAL A 8 -1.65 -16.88 -47.75
N ILE A 9 -1.19 -18.13 -47.72
CA ILE A 9 -0.93 -18.84 -46.45
C ILE A 9 0.34 -18.31 -45.78
N LEU A 10 1.34 -17.89 -46.53
CA LEU A 10 2.58 -17.27 -45.98
C LEU A 10 2.33 -15.88 -45.40
N ALA A 11 1.37 -15.11 -45.94
CA ALA A 11 1.01 -13.79 -45.41
C ALA A 11 0.19 -13.85 -44.12
N LEU A 12 -0.51 -14.96 -43.84
CA LEU A 12 -1.34 -15.12 -42.62
C LEU A 12 -0.52 -15.53 -41.38
N VAL A 13 0.66 -16.09 -41.55
CA VAL A 13 1.54 -16.54 -40.45
C VAL A 13 2.37 -15.39 -39.84
N ILE A 14 2.53 -14.27 -40.56
CA ILE A 14 3.31 -13.11 -40.07
C ILE A 14 2.44 -12.17 -39.20
N ALA A 15 1.12 -12.31 -39.19
CA ALA A 15 0.20 -11.48 -38.41
C ALA A 15 0.01 -11.95 -36.95
N SER A 16 0.59 -13.06 -36.54
CA SER A 16 0.64 -13.49 -35.13
C SER A 16 1.88 -12.90 -34.41
N GLY A 17 2.14 -11.62 -34.63
CA GLY A 17 3.00 -10.82 -33.77
C GLY A 17 2.39 -10.88 -32.36
N GLY A 18 2.98 -11.71 -31.50
CA GLY A 18 2.53 -11.85 -30.11
C GLY A 18 2.41 -10.47 -29.51
N ALA A 19 1.21 -10.08 -29.18
CA ALA A 19 0.96 -8.97 -28.29
C ALA A 19 1.61 -9.38 -26.95
N TRP A 20 2.84 -8.96 -26.76
CA TRP A 20 3.49 -9.02 -25.46
C TRP A 20 2.67 -8.10 -24.58
N SER A 21 1.70 -8.69 -23.87
CA SER A 21 0.95 -8.01 -22.83
C SER A 21 2.00 -7.55 -21.81
N GLN A 22 2.38 -6.30 -21.90
CA GLN A 22 3.26 -5.68 -20.93
C GLN A 22 2.45 -5.62 -19.63
N GLU A 23 2.79 -6.51 -18.68
CA GLU A 23 2.20 -6.54 -17.37
C GLU A 23 2.39 -5.14 -16.74
N ALA A 24 1.26 -4.42 -16.58
CA ALA A 24 1.29 -3.09 -16.00
C ALA A 24 1.93 -3.19 -14.61
N ARG A 25 2.89 -2.33 -14.32
CA ARG A 25 3.55 -2.28 -13.01
C ARG A 25 2.49 -2.12 -11.92
N LYS A 26 2.50 -3.04 -10.94
CA LYS A 26 1.65 -2.92 -9.75
C LYS A 26 1.98 -1.63 -9.01
N LYS A 27 0.95 -0.92 -8.58
CA LYS A 27 1.09 0.30 -7.78
C LYS A 27 1.68 -0.04 -6.42
N ARG A 28 2.67 0.74 -6.01
CA ARG A 28 3.37 0.56 -4.73
C ARG A 28 2.64 1.32 -3.65
N VAL A 29 2.28 0.66 -2.57
CA VAL A 29 1.59 1.30 -1.45
C VAL A 29 2.30 1.02 -0.13
N ALA A 30 2.20 1.97 0.82
CA ALA A 30 2.58 1.78 2.21
C ALA A 30 1.34 1.92 3.09
N VAL A 31 1.22 1.06 4.09
CA VAL A 31 0.15 1.11 5.10
C VAL A 31 0.75 1.63 6.39
N PHE A 32 0.21 2.73 6.92
CA PHE A 32 0.59 3.29 8.21
C PHE A 32 -0.23 2.66 9.34
N ASP A 33 0.28 2.81 10.57
CA ASP A 33 -0.47 2.40 11.75
C ASP A 33 -1.77 3.15 11.84
N PHE A 34 -2.82 2.43 12.15
CA PHE A 34 -4.15 3.02 12.32
C PHE A 34 -4.20 3.79 13.64
N ASP A 35 -4.71 5.02 13.56
CA ASP A 35 -5.00 5.78 14.77
C ASP A 35 -6.17 5.15 15.52
N TYR A 36 -6.02 4.99 16.84
CA TYR A 36 -7.06 4.42 17.71
C TYR A 36 -7.35 5.29 18.95
N ALA A 37 -6.94 6.56 18.91
CA ALA A 37 -7.13 7.47 20.04
C ALA A 37 -8.58 7.57 20.47
N THR A 38 -9.52 7.58 19.53
CA THR A 38 -10.98 7.64 19.79
C THR A 38 -11.53 6.41 20.50
N VAL A 39 -10.91 5.26 20.36
CA VAL A 39 -11.37 3.97 20.91
C VAL A 39 -10.46 3.44 22.02
N HIS A 40 -9.47 4.19 22.43
CA HIS A 40 -8.45 3.80 23.40
C HIS A 40 -9.04 3.24 24.71
N SER A 41 -10.07 3.90 25.25
CA SER A 41 -10.75 3.44 26.47
C SER A 41 -11.48 2.10 26.27
N GLY A 42 -12.09 1.89 25.11
CA GLY A 42 -12.74 0.62 24.76
C GLY A 42 -11.73 -0.52 24.63
N VAL A 43 -10.58 -0.25 24.00
CA VAL A 43 -9.46 -1.20 23.90
C VAL A 43 -8.95 -1.59 25.28
N ALA A 44 -8.68 -0.62 26.15
CA ALA A 44 -8.20 -0.85 27.51
C ALA A 44 -9.23 -1.65 28.35
N ALA A 45 -10.52 -1.37 28.17
CA ALA A 45 -11.60 -2.11 28.86
C ALA A 45 -11.70 -3.57 28.43
N ILE A 46 -11.41 -3.88 27.14
CA ILE A 46 -11.47 -5.24 26.59
C ILE A 46 -10.25 -6.07 27.00
N PHE A 47 -9.06 -5.49 26.85
CA PHE A 47 -7.80 -6.22 27.04
C PHE A 47 -7.21 -6.09 28.45
N GLY A 48 -7.73 -5.18 29.26
CA GLY A 48 -7.19 -4.92 30.63
C GLY A 48 -5.83 -4.21 30.63
N GLN A 49 -5.31 -3.84 29.46
CA GLN A 49 -4.03 -3.16 29.27
C GLN A 49 -4.03 -2.36 27.96
N ASN A 50 -3.09 -1.44 27.84
CA ASN A 50 -2.88 -0.69 26.60
C ASN A 50 -2.20 -1.58 25.56
N ILE A 51 -2.93 -1.92 24.51
CA ILE A 51 -2.44 -2.69 23.37
C ILE A 51 -2.48 -1.79 22.15
N ASP A 52 -1.43 -1.84 21.33
CA ASP A 52 -1.39 -1.15 20.04
C ASP A 52 -2.25 -1.91 19.01
N VAL A 53 -3.56 -1.66 19.07
CA VAL A 53 -4.52 -2.23 18.13
C VAL A 53 -4.36 -1.62 16.73
N GLY A 54 -3.87 -0.38 16.64
CA GLY A 54 -3.62 0.30 15.38
C GLY A 54 -2.58 -0.44 14.55
N ARG A 55 -1.50 -0.86 15.21
CA ARG A 55 -0.47 -1.70 14.60
C ARG A 55 -1.01 -3.06 14.18
N GLY A 56 -1.76 -3.73 15.06
CA GLY A 56 -2.33 -5.05 14.75
C GLY A 56 -3.25 -5.04 13.54
N VAL A 57 -4.09 -4.02 13.41
CA VAL A 57 -4.99 -3.82 12.27
C VAL A 57 -4.21 -3.54 10.99
N SER A 58 -3.17 -2.68 11.04
CA SER A 58 -2.35 -2.40 9.86
C SER A 58 -1.59 -3.63 9.35
N ASP A 59 -1.05 -4.45 10.26
CA ASP A 59 -0.34 -5.69 9.89
C ASP A 59 -1.29 -6.72 9.23
N LEU A 60 -2.54 -6.82 9.71
CA LEU A 60 -3.57 -7.65 9.07
C LEU A 60 -3.95 -7.12 7.68
N LEU A 61 -4.11 -5.80 7.54
CA LEU A 61 -4.41 -5.18 6.24
C LEU A 61 -3.27 -5.41 5.24
N VAL A 62 -2.01 -5.20 5.65
CA VAL A 62 -0.83 -5.52 4.83
C VAL A 62 -0.87 -6.97 4.36
N THR A 63 -1.08 -7.91 5.28
CA THR A 63 -1.16 -9.34 4.94
C THR A 63 -2.27 -9.63 3.93
N THR A 64 -3.44 -9.01 4.09
CA THR A 64 -4.59 -9.20 3.21
C THR A 64 -4.33 -8.61 1.82
N LEU A 65 -3.75 -7.40 1.73
CA LEU A 65 -3.41 -6.76 0.46
C LEU A 65 -2.30 -7.51 -0.30
N VAL A 66 -1.30 -8.03 0.41
CA VAL A 66 -0.23 -8.85 -0.20
C VAL A 66 -0.81 -10.14 -0.78
N ARG A 67 -1.72 -10.83 -0.05
CA ARG A 67 -2.39 -12.03 -0.55
C ARG A 67 -3.28 -11.74 -1.75
N ASN A 68 -3.95 -10.61 -1.77
CA ASN A 68 -4.78 -10.18 -2.91
C ASN A 68 -3.93 -9.93 -4.17
N GLY A 69 -2.71 -9.39 -4.03
CA GLY A 69 -1.75 -9.22 -5.11
C GLY A 69 -1.99 -8.04 -6.05
N THR A 70 -3.01 -7.20 -5.84
CA THR A 70 -3.28 -6.00 -6.64
C THR A 70 -2.19 -4.95 -6.47
N TYR A 71 -1.72 -4.78 -5.24
CA TYR A 71 -0.68 -3.82 -4.90
C TYR A 71 0.68 -4.48 -4.64
N SER A 72 1.75 -3.72 -4.82
CA SER A 72 3.07 -3.99 -4.26
C SER A 72 3.18 -3.26 -2.93
N VAL A 73 3.06 -3.98 -1.82
CA VAL A 73 3.06 -3.37 -0.47
C VAL A 73 4.49 -3.25 0.03
N ILE A 74 4.86 -2.08 0.55
CA ILE A 74 6.18 -1.83 1.14
C ILE A 74 6.23 -2.40 2.55
N GLU A 75 7.34 -3.07 2.85
CA GLU A 75 7.58 -3.72 4.12
C GLU A 75 7.73 -2.68 5.26
N ARG A 76 7.12 -2.98 6.41
CA ARG A 76 7.01 -2.08 7.56
C ARG A 76 8.35 -1.69 8.18
N ASN A 77 9.32 -2.61 8.22
CA ASN A 77 10.62 -2.31 8.82
C ASN A 77 11.39 -1.24 8.02
N ALA A 78 11.22 -1.20 6.70
CA ALA A 78 11.76 -0.14 5.86
C ALA A 78 11.11 1.21 6.19
N LEU A 79 9.79 1.21 6.39
CA LEU A 79 9.03 2.39 6.81
C LEU A 79 9.52 2.92 8.17
N ASN A 80 9.62 2.05 9.18
CA ASN A 80 10.01 2.45 10.52
C ASN A 80 11.43 3.03 10.58
N LYS A 81 12.39 2.50 9.82
CA LYS A 81 13.75 3.05 9.71
C LYS A 81 13.72 4.49 9.20
N ILE A 82 13.02 4.73 8.09
CA ILE A 82 12.92 6.07 7.49
C ILE A 82 12.22 7.05 8.45
N LEU A 83 11.15 6.62 9.12
CA LEU A 83 10.44 7.46 10.08
C LEU A 83 11.31 7.84 11.29
N ALA A 84 12.12 6.90 11.78
CA ALA A 84 13.06 7.15 12.89
C ALA A 84 14.16 8.15 12.49
N GLU A 85 14.74 8.00 11.30
CA GLU A 85 15.76 8.89 10.76
C GLU A 85 15.26 10.32 10.54
N GLN A 86 13.98 10.48 10.18
CA GLN A 86 13.37 11.79 9.88
C GLN A 86 12.65 12.41 11.08
N SER A 87 12.69 11.77 12.27
CA SER A 87 12.03 12.25 13.51
C SER A 87 10.54 12.52 13.36
N PHE A 88 9.84 11.77 12.51
CA PHE A 88 8.40 11.89 12.34
C PHE A 88 7.64 11.32 13.55
N SER A 89 6.71 12.12 14.08
CA SER A 89 5.82 11.71 15.18
C SER A 89 4.62 10.87 14.70
N ASN A 90 3.90 10.24 15.62
CA ASN A 90 2.68 9.50 15.29
C ASN A 90 1.58 10.41 14.72
N SER A 91 1.48 11.66 15.21
CA SER A 91 0.53 12.65 14.68
C SER A 91 0.82 13.02 13.21
N ASP A 92 2.10 13.02 12.80
CA ASP A 92 2.48 13.29 11.41
C ASP A 92 2.03 12.19 10.45
N ARG A 93 1.92 10.95 10.94
CA ARG A 93 1.46 9.80 10.14
C ARG A 93 -0.02 9.88 9.79
N ALA A 94 -0.84 10.47 10.65
CA ALA A 94 -2.27 10.65 10.42
C ALA A 94 -2.60 11.84 9.50
N ASN A 95 -1.65 12.75 9.29
CA ASN A 95 -1.84 13.92 8.43
C ASN A 95 -1.52 13.56 6.96
N PRO A 96 -2.46 13.77 6.00
CA PRO A 96 -2.25 13.43 4.59
C PRO A 96 -1.02 14.08 3.96
N THR A 97 -0.73 15.35 4.30
CA THR A 97 0.42 16.07 3.75
C THR A 97 1.75 15.50 4.23
N SER A 98 1.84 15.18 5.52
CA SER A 98 3.03 14.54 6.09
C SER A 98 3.20 13.11 5.56
N ALA A 99 2.10 12.36 5.46
CA ALA A 99 2.08 11.04 4.86
C ALA A 99 2.59 11.04 3.40
N ALA A 100 2.14 12.00 2.59
CA ALA A 100 2.63 12.15 1.21
C ALA A 100 4.14 12.39 1.15
N ARG A 101 4.69 13.23 2.06
CA ARG A 101 6.14 13.46 2.14
C ARG A 101 6.91 12.20 2.46
N ILE A 102 6.45 11.42 3.43
CA ILE A 102 7.04 10.13 3.79
C ILE A 102 6.98 9.16 2.61
N GLY A 103 5.87 9.13 1.89
CA GLY A 103 5.69 8.28 0.71
C GLY A 103 6.66 8.60 -0.42
N LYS A 104 7.00 9.88 -0.62
CA LYS A 104 8.04 10.27 -1.57
C LYS A 104 9.40 9.67 -1.22
N LEU A 105 9.76 9.67 0.06
CA LEU A 105 10.99 9.06 0.54
C LEU A 105 10.99 7.54 0.35
N LEU A 106 9.84 6.88 0.56
CA LEU A 106 9.67 5.44 0.35
C LEU A 106 9.61 5.05 -1.13
N GLY A 107 9.39 5.99 -2.03
CA GLY A 107 9.17 5.72 -3.44
C GLY A 107 7.91 4.92 -3.72
N VAL A 108 6.83 5.13 -2.93
CA VAL A 108 5.51 4.54 -3.15
C VAL A 108 4.63 5.47 -3.99
N ASP A 109 3.60 4.90 -4.60
CA ASP A 109 2.63 5.65 -5.42
C ASP A 109 1.52 6.23 -4.55
N ALA A 110 1.13 5.52 -3.48
CA ALA A 110 0.14 5.98 -2.51
C ALA A 110 0.44 5.49 -1.09
N ILE A 111 -0.12 6.19 -0.11
CA ILE A 111 -0.11 5.79 1.30
C ILE A 111 -1.55 5.57 1.77
N ILE A 112 -1.71 4.54 2.58
CA ILE A 112 -2.96 4.23 3.26
C ILE A 112 -2.80 4.65 4.72
N VAL A 113 -3.55 5.67 5.12
CA VAL A 113 -3.66 6.15 6.50
C VAL A 113 -5.06 5.84 7.02
N GLY A 114 -5.17 5.29 8.21
CA GLY A 114 -6.47 4.87 8.73
C GLY A 114 -6.68 5.21 10.20
N SER A 115 -7.92 5.08 10.62
CA SER A 115 -8.33 5.20 12.02
C SER A 115 -9.35 4.11 12.36
N ILE A 116 -9.30 3.65 13.61
CA ILE A 116 -10.29 2.75 14.20
C ILE A 116 -11.36 3.64 14.82
N THR A 117 -12.54 3.64 14.20
CA THR A 117 -13.64 4.54 14.59
C THR A 117 -14.59 3.88 15.60
N GLN A 118 -14.63 2.56 15.62
CA GLN A 118 -15.39 1.79 16.60
C GLN A 118 -14.59 0.53 16.97
N PHE A 119 -14.48 0.30 18.27
CA PHE A 119 -13.86 -0.91 18.81
C PHE A 119 -14.54 -1.21 20.14
N GLY A 120 -15.46 -2.17 20.15
CA GLY A 120 -16.23 -2.34 21.36
C GLY A 120 -17.18 -3.53 21.34
N GLN A 121 -17.81 -3.67 22.48
CA GLN A 121 -18.78 -4.71 22.79
C GLN A 121 -20.14 -4.08 23.06
N GLU A 122 -21.15 -4.72 22.55
CA GLU A 122 -22.52 -4.52 23.00
C GLU A 122 -23.00 -5.82 23.69
N THR A 123 -23.30 -5.75 24.98
CA THR A 123 -23.85 -6.91 25.73
C THR A 123 -25.30 -6.63 26.04
N LYS A 124 -26.22 -7.35 25.40
CA LYS A 124 -27.63 -7.34 25.78
C LYS A 124 -27.89 -8.47 26.74
N ASN A 125 -28.17 -8.13 27.98
CA ASN A 125 -28.69 -9.07 29.00
C ASN A 125 -30.21 -9.06 28.90
N THR A 126 -30.81 -10.00 28.21
CA THR A 126 -32.26 -10.20 28.27
C THR A 126 -32.58 -11.14 29.46
N LYS A 127 -32.93 -10.54 30.58
CA LYS A 127 -33.52 -11.30 31.70
C LYS A 127 -34.98 -11.49 31.33
N VAL A 128 -35.37 -12.68 30.90
CA VAL A 128 -36.78 -13.10 30.91
C VAL A 128 -37.06 -13.59 32.30
N GLY A 129 -37.39 -12.66 33.20
CA GLY A 129 -37.87 -12.93 34.52
C GLY A 129 -39.37 -12.75 34.51
N GLY A 130 -40.14 -13.83 34.42
CA GLY A 130 -41.54 -13.83 34.74
C GLY A 130 -41.68 -13.61 36.25
N ASN A 131 -42.26 -12.48 36.66
CA ASN A 131 -42.68 -12.24 38.03
C ASN A 131 -43.95 -13.06 38.26
N ALA A 132 -43.80 -14.34 38.54
CA ALA A 132 -44.92 -15.14 39.08
C ALA A 132 -44.87 -15.10 40.60
N GLY A 133 -45.57 -14.14 41.15
CA GLY A 133 -45.94 -14.21 42.56
C GLY A 133 -46.80 -15.43 42.75
N GLY A 134 -46.33 -16.40 43.54
CA GLY A 134 -47.09 -17.62 43.86
C GLY A 134 -46.22 -18.62 44.59
N TRP A 135 -46.54 -18.76 45.87
CA TRP A 135 -46.15 -19.70 46.87
C TRP A 135 -46.05 -21.13 46.33
N SER A 136 -44.87 -21.61 46.02
CA SER A 136 -44.43 -23.02 46.15
C SER A 136 -42.98 -23.17 45.63
N GLY A 137 -42.16 -23.76 46.50
CA GLY A 137 -40.69 -23.87 46.30
C GLY A 137 -40.29 -24.96 45.32
N TYR A 138 -40.38 -24.68 44.07
CA TYR A 138 -39.61 -25.36 43.01
C TYR A 138 -39.07 -24.29 42.12
N GLY A 139 -37.73 -24.10 42.17
CA GLY A 139 -37.01 -23.11 41.41
C GLY A 139 -37.13 -23.39 39.92
N VAL A 140 -37.95 -22.59 39.22
CA VAL A 140 -37.87 -22.50 37.77
C VAL A 140 -36.69 -21.60 37.47
N GLY A 141 -35.59 -22.22 37.05
CA GLY A 141 -34.36 -21.54 36.66
C GLY A 141 -34.64 -20.56 35.54
N GLY A 142 -34.52 -19.26 35.82
CA GLY A 142 -34.57 -18.21 34.80
C GLY A 142 -33.43 -18.42 33.83
N PHE A 143 -33.75 -18.68 32.58
CA PHE A 143 -32.75 -18.71 31.49
C PHE A 143 -32.27 -17.29 31.25
N SER A 144 -31.05 -16.98 31.66
CA SER A 144 -30.36 -15.76 31.32
C SER A 144 -29.62 -16.01 30.03
N GLN A 145 -30.16 -15.57 28.89
CA GLN A 145 -29.42 -15.53 27.63
C GLN A 145 -28.52 -14.29 27.64
N LYS A 146 -27.20 -14.53 27.68
CA LYS A 146 -26.17 -13.53 27.50
C LYS A 146 -25.79 -13.57 26.04
N LYS A 147 -26.14 -12.53 25.26
CA LYS A 147 -25.64 -12.35 23.90
C LYS A 147 -24.52 -11.32 23.93
N SER A 148 -23.32 -11.75 23.54
CA SER A 148 -22.17 -10.87 23.40
C SER A 148 -21.94 -10.57 21.90
N LYS A 149 -21.92 -9.29 21.55
CA LYS A 149 -21.68 -8.80 20.21
C LYS A 149 -20.43 -7.92 20.22
N ALA A 150 -19.46 -8.18 19.33
CA ALA A 150 -18.33 -7.33 19.07
C ALA A 150 -18.54 -6.58 17.76
N ILE A 151 -18.15 -5.30 17.73
CA ILE A 151 -18.23 -4.44 16.58
C ILE A 151 -16.89 -3.73 16.43
N VAL A 152 -16.32 -3.79 15.22
CA VAL A 152 -15.13 -3.05 14.83
C VAL A 152 -15.41 -2.29 13.54
N ALA A 153 -15.14 -0.99 13.53
CA ALA A 153 -15.25 -0.15 12.36
C ALA A 153 -13.92 0.57 12.09
N LEU A 154 -13.52 0.53 10.85
CA LEU A 154 -12.28 1.10 10.34
C LEU A 154 -12.59 2.09 9.23
N THR A 155 -11.84 3.19 9.18
CA THR A 155 -11.85 4.10 8.03
C THR A 155 -10.43 4.30 7.56
N ALA A 156 -10.19 4.21 6.26
CA ALA A 156 -8.90 4.47 5.66
C ALA A 156 -9.00 5.50 4.53
N ARG A 157 -7.96 6.29 4.36
CA ARG A 157 -7.79 7.25 3.27
C ARG A 157 -6.61 6.80 2.44
N VAL A 158 -6.81 6.77 1.14
CA VAL A 158 -5.75 6.50 0.17
C VAL A 158 -5.25 7.84 -0.34
N VAL A 159 -4.02 8.18 0.03
CA VAL A 159 -3.39 9.48 -0.22
C VAL A 159 -2.39 9.33 -1.36
N ASP A 160 -2.54 10.16 -2.39
CA ASP A 160 -1.58 10.27 -3.48
C ASP A 160 -0.29 10.94 -2.96
N VAL A 161 0.85 10.34 -3.27
CA VAL A 161 2.14 10.77 -2.74
C VAL A 161 2.65 12.04 -3.41
N ASP A 162 2.31 12.27 -4.67
CA ASP A 162 2.82 13.41 -5.42
C ASP A 162 2.06 14.69 -5.10
N THR A 163 0.74 14.60 -4.98
CA THR A 163 -0.14 15.74 -4.72
C THR A 163 -0.49 15.94 -3.25
N GLY A 164 -0.43 14.88 -2.44
CA GLY A 164 -0.94 14.87 -1.06
C GLY A 164 -2.46 14.81 -0.97
N GLU A 165 -3.14 14.61 -2.10
CA GLU A 165 -4.59 14.55 -2.16
C GLU A 165 -5.14 13.19 -1.71
N ILE A 166 -6.28 13.21 -1.05
CA ILE A 166 -7.03 12.00 -0.75
C ILE A 166 -7.76 11.56 -2.01
N ARG A 167 -7.30 10.47 -2.63
CA ARG A 167 -7.89 9.91 -3.86
C ARG A 167 -9.11 9.07 -3.59
N ALA A 168 -9.18 8.46 -2.41
CA ALA A 168 -10.30 7.63 -2.00
C ALA A 168 -10.38 7.51 -0.48
N VAL A 169 -11.58 7.23 -0.01
CA VAL A 169 -11.87 6.79 1.35
C VAL A 169 -12.45 5.39 1.25
N ALA A 170 -12.02 4.53 2.14
CA ALA A 170 -12.48 3.16 2.27
C ALA A 170 -12.93 2.90 3.72
N GLU A 171 -13.99 2.13 3.88
CA GLU A 171 -14.53 1.79 5.18
C GLU A 171 -14.61 0.28 5.35
N GLY A 172 -14.36 -0.18 6.57
CA GLY A 172 -14.47 -1.58 6.91
C GLY A 172 -15.25 -1.74 8.19
N ARG A 173 -16.31 -2.56 8.18
CA ARG A 173 -17.09 -2.89 9.34
C ARG A 173 -17.17 -4.38 9.51
N GLY A 174 -16.82 -4.85 10.71
CA GLY A 174 -16.94 -6.25 11.10
C GLY A 174 -17.76 -6.38 12.37
N GLU A 175 -18.60 -7.41 12.40
CA GLU A 175 -19.42 -7.76 13.54
C GLU A 175 -19.30 -9.26 13.79
N SER A 176 -19.21 -9.65 15.06
CA SER A 176 -19.31 -11.04 15.48
C SER A 176 -20.21 -11.14 16.69
N GLN A 177 -21.03 -12.16 16.74
CA GLN A 177 -21.98 -12.40 17.83
C GLN A 177 -21.96 -13.87 18.24
N ARG A 178 -21.89 -14.10 19.56
CA ARG A 178 -22.03 -15.44 20.14
C ARG A 178 -22.97 -15.42 21.36
N GLU A 179 -23.69 -16.52 21.56
CA GLU A 179 -24.50 -16.73 22.73
C GLU A 179 -23.64 -17.36 23.83
N SER A 180 -23.76 -16.86 25.04
CA SER A 180 -23.16 -17.43 26.27
C SER A 180 -21.64 -17.46 26.40
N THR A 181 -20.91 -16.67 25.61
CA THR A 181 -19.45 -16.59 25.72
C THR A 181 -18.97 -15.19 26.09
N SER A 182 -17.85 -15.11 26.80
CA SER A 182 -17.14 -13.83 26.98
C SER A 182 -16.45 -13.42 25.65
N LEU A 183 -16.17 -12.14 25.47
CA LEU A 183 -15.55 -11.59 24.25
C LEU A 183 -14.26 -12.27 23.83
N LEU A 184 -13.55 -12.81 24.80
CA LEU A 184 -12.19 -13.35 24.64
C LEU A 184 -12.15 -14.88 24.81
N GLY A 185 -13.32 -15.58 24.74
CA GLY A 185 -13.38 -17.03 24.92
C GLY A 185 -13.71 -17.44 26.38
N GLY A 186 -14.25 -18.65 26.56
CA GLY A 186 -14.89 -19.14 27.75
C GLY A 186 -14.23 -18.79 29.07
N GLY A 187 -14.95 -18.03 29.90
CA GLY A 187 -14.92 -18.04 31.36
C GLY A 187 -13.65 -17.73 32.13
N GLY A 188 -12.54 -17.43 31.48
CA GLY A 188 -11.27 -17.09 32.12
C GLY A 188 -10.82 -15.68 31.81
N THR A 189 -10.32 -14.96 32.81
CA THR A 189 -9.49 -13.76 32.58
C THR A 189 -8.40 -14.13 31.60
N TRP A 190 -8.18 -13.28 30.59
CA TRP A 190 -7.22 -13.49 29.51
C TRP A 190 -5.76 -13.42 30.03
N HIS A 191 -5.37 -14.42 30.83
CA HIS A 191 -4.01 -14.56 31.36
C HIS A 191 -3.03 -15.22 30.36
N GLY A 192 -3.49 -15.53 29.13
CA GLY A 192 -2.69 -16.24 28.13
C GLY A 192 -1.76 -15.37 27.28
N PHE A 193 -1.86 -14.05 27.34
CA PHE A 193 -0.92 -13.16 26.66
C PHE A 193 0.04 -12.57 27.69
N GLY A 194 1.20 -13.22 27.81
CA GLY A 194 2.31 -12.71 28.58
C GLY A 194 2.73 -11.31 28.12
N ALA A 195 3.66 -10.68 28.80
CA ALA A 195 4.17 -9.32 28.59
C ALA A 195 4.64 -8.96 27.14
N GLY A 196 4.38 -9.83 26.16
CA GLY A 196 4.75 -9.69 24.75
C GLY A 196 3.71 -9.10 23.81
N GLY A 197 2.51 -8.75 24.29
CA GLY A 197 1.44 -8.16 23.46
C GLY A 197 0.52 -9.17 22.77
N VAL A 198 -0.60 -8.68 22.21
CA VAL A 198 -1.57 -9.49 21.46
C VAL A 198 -1.12 -9.65 20.02
N ASN A 199 -0.99 -10.90 19.57
CA ASN A 199 -0.73 -11.17 18.16
C ASN A 199 -2.07 -11.29 17.41
N PHE A 200 -2.43 -10.24 16.68
CA PHE A 200 -3.66 -10.17 15.89
C PHE A 200 -3.70 -11.19 14.75
N GLY A 201 -2.56 -11.67 14.31
CA GLY A 201 -2.43 -12.71 13.28
C GLY A 201 -2.57 -14.14 13.81
N SER A 202 -2.57 -14.35 15.15
CA SER A 202 -2.64 -15.69 15.71
C SER A 202 -4.03 -16.31 15.56
N SER A 203 -4.08 -17.64 15.41
CA SER A 203 -5.32 -18.42 15.37
C SER A 203 -6.16 -18.22 16.63
N ASP A 204 -5.51 -18.11 17.78
CA ASP A 204 -6.17 -17.98 19.08
C ASP A 204 -6.88 -16.63 19.21
N PHE A 205 -6.26 -15.52 18.76
CA PHE A 205 -6.92 -14.24 18.72
C PHE A 205 -8.06 -14.23 17.70
N GLN A 206 -7.82 -14.74 16.49
CA GLN A 206 -8.84 -14.78 15.42
C GLN A 206 -10.05 -15.67 15.78
N ALA A 207 -9.89 -16.61 16.69
CA ALA A 207 -10.99 -17.44 17.21
C ALA A 207 -11.84 -16.72 18.28
N THR A 208 -11.44 -15.55 18.75
CA THR A 208 -12.23 -14.74 19.68
C THR A 208 -13.31 -13.95 18.97
N ILE A 209 -14.36 -13.53 19.68
CA ILE A 209 -15.44 -12.71 19.08
C ILE A 209 -14.88 -11.37 18.56
N ILE A 210 -13.98 -10.75 19.30
CA ILE A 210 -13.36 -9.50 18.87
C ILE A 210 -12.40 -9.71 17.70
N GLY A 211 -11.67 -10.82 17.69
CA GLY A 211 -10.76 -11.19 16.59
C GLY A 211 -11.50 -11.45 15.27
N GLU A 212 -12.67 -12.13 15.35
CA GLU A 212 -13.53 -12.32 14.18
C GLU A 212 -14.06 -10.98 13.65
N ALA A 213 -14.49 -10.06 14.54
CA ALA A 213 -14.94 -8.73 14.12
C ALA A 213 -13.80 -7.89 13.51
N VAL A 214 -12.58 -7.95 14.07
CA VAL A 214 -11.40 -7.31 13.51
C VAL A 214 -11.09 -7.87 12.13
N LYS A 215 -11.05 -9.19 11.98
CA LYS A 215 -10.78 -9.84 10.69
C LYS A 215 -11.81 -9.45 9.64
N ALA A 216 -13.09 -9.52 9.94
CA ALA A 216 -14.16 -9.13 9.02
C ALA A 216 -14.07 -7.65 8.61
N SER A 217 -13.76 -6.75 9.56
CA SER A 217 -13.59 -5.33 9.25
C SER A 217 -12.39 -5.06 8.33
N VAL A 218 -11.27 -5.76 8.54
CA VAL A 218 -10.08 -5.64 7.70
C VAL A 218 -10.32 -6.22 6.30
N GLU A 219 -11.00 -7.36 6.19
CA GLU A 219 -11.35 -7.97 4.91
C GLU A 219 -12.26 -7.05 4.09
N THR A 220 -13.31 -6.46 4.73
CA THR A 220 -14.19 -5.48 4.07
C THR A 220 -13.41 -4.24 3.63
N LEU A 221 -12.57 -3.69 4.50
CA LEU A 221 -11.71 -2.55 4.18
C LEU A 221 -10.77 -2.85 3.01
N ALA A 222 -10.16 -4.04 3.00
CA ALA A 222 -9.22 -4.43 1.94
C ALA A 222 -9.92 -4.50 0.57
N VAL A 223 -11.15 -5.01 0.50
CA VAL A 223 -11.94 -5.02 -0.76
C VAL A 223 -12.16 -3.61 -1.29
N GLU A 224 -12.54 -2.66 -0.43
CA GLU A 224 -12.71 -1.28 -0.82
C GLU A 224 -11.40 -0.61 -1.24
N VAL A 225 -10.31 -0.83 -0.50
CA VAL A 225 -8.98 -0.33 -0.84
C VAL A 225 -8.53 -0.88 -2.21
N VAL A 226 -8.74 -2.16 -2.49
CA VAL A 226 -8.44 -2.76 -3.80
C VAL A 226 -9.28 -2.11 -4.90
N GLY A 227 -10.56 -1.84 -4.65
CA GLY A 227 -11.45 -1.12 -5.58
C GLY A 227 -11.00 0.30 -5.89
N CYS A 228 -10.12 0.89 -5.07
CA CYS A 228 -9.55 2.22 -5.31
C CYS A 228 -8.35 2.20 -6.28
N GLU A 229 -7.82 1.03 -6.63
CA GLU A 229 -6.64 0.89 -7.48
C GLU A 229 -6.72 1.71 -8.78
N PRO A 230 -7.83 1.71 -9.56
CA PRO A 230 -7.92 2.48 -10.80
C PRO A 230 -7.84 4.01 -10.61
N LYS A 231 -8.15 4.51 -9.41
CA LYS A 231 -8.09 5.94 -9.09
C LYS A 231 -6.67 6.44 -8.80
N LEU A 232 -5.74 5.51 -8.57
CA LEU A 232 -4.34 5.83 -8.30
C LEU A 232 -3.56 5.92 -9.60
N GLN A 233 -2.69 6.90 -9.70
CA GLN A 233 -1.74 7.00 -10.80
C GLN A 233 -0.48 6.23 -10.44
N VAL A 234 0.07 5.49 -11.40
CA VAL A 234 1.41 4.91 -11.25
C VAL A 234 2.39 6.06 -11.28
N ARG A 235 3.15 6.21 -10.21
CA ARG A 235 4.22 7.20 -10.20
C ARG A 235 5.27 6.79 -11.22
N ASP A 236 5.39 7.57 -12.27
CA ASP A 236 6.52 7.47 -13.17
C ASP A 236 7.74 8.05 -12.42
N VAL A 237 8.50 7.17 -11.75
CA VAL A 237 9.78 7.60 -11.17
C VAL A 237 10.59 8.09 -12.36
N ALA A 238 10.72 9.41 -12.46
CA ALA A 238 11.50 10.02 -13.53
C ALA A 238 12.95 9.57 -13.39
N VAL A 239 13.28 8.42 -14.00
CA VAL A 239 14.66 7.93 -14.04
C VAL A 239 15.44 8.98 -14.81
N ARG A 240 16.32 9.65 -14.08
CA ARG A 240 17.21 10.69 -14.63
C ARG A 240 18.65 10.31 -14.34
N GLY A 241 19.51 10.52 -15.30
CA GLY A 241 20.93 10.28 -15.18
C GLY A 241 21.70 11.02 -16.27
N PHE A 242 22.90 10.54 -16.53
CA PHE A 242 23.79 11.10 -17.53
C PHE A 242 24.41 9.99 -18.35
N ILE A 243 24.84 10.33 -19.56
CA ILE A 243 25.71 9.48 -20.36
C ILE A 243 27.08 9.43 -19.67
N ALA A 244 27.51 8.24 -19.26
CA ALA A 244 28.79 7.99 -18.62
C ALA A 244 29.91 7.71 -19.64
N ALA A 245 29.56 6.96 -20.71
CA ALA A 245 30.49 6.66 -21.80
C ALA A 245 29.76 6.53 -23.14
N VAL A 246 30.48 6.76 -24.24
CA VAL A 246 30.00 6.55 -25.63
C VAL A 246 31.04 5.70 -26.33
N GLU A 247 30.70 4.44 -26.64
CA GLU A 247 31.61 3.49 -27.28
C GLU A 247 30.98 2.94 -28.56
N GLY A 248 31.29 3.59 -29.67
CA GLY A 248 30.72 3.22 -30.97
C GLY A 248 29.20 3.34 -30.99
N SER A 249 28.49 2.21 -31.07
CA SER A 249 27.03 2.17 -31.07
C SER A 249 26.42 1.97 -29.66
N GLU A 250 27.24 1.70 -28.63
CA GLU A 250 26.82 1.48 -27.26
C GLU A 250 27.04 2.74 -26.44
N ILE A 251 26.03 3.04 -25.60
CA ILE A 251 26.04 4.22 -24.75
C ILE A 251 25.79 3.72 -23.31
N VAL A 252 26.75 4.00 -22.43
CA VAL A 252 26.65 3.63 -21.02
C VAL A 252 26.02 4.77 -20.24
N LEU A 253 25.04 4.45 -19.41
CA LEU A 253 24.32 5.38 -18.54
C LEU A 253 24.70 5.13 -17.09
N ASN A 254 24.76 6.17 -16.27
CA ASN A 254 24.99 6.09 -14.82
C ASN A 254 23.70 5.85 -14.03
N VAL A 255 22.72 5.18 -14.62
CA VAL A 255 21.43 4.81 -14.04
C VAL A 255 21.12 3.38 -14.41
N GLY A 256 20.64 2.59 -13.44
CA GLY A 256 20.41 1.17 -13.60
C GLY A 256 19.12 0.68 -12.97
N GLY A 257 19.08 -0.62 -12.73
CA GLY A 257 17.93 -1.34 -12.18
C GLY A 257 17.51 -0.87 -10.79
N GLY A 258 18.47 -0.37 -9.98
CA GLY A 258 18.18 0.20 -8.66
C GLY A 258 17.21 1.39 -8.70
N LEU A 259 17.16 2.13 -9.80
CA LEU A 259 16.19 3.22 -10.05
C LEU A 259 14.96 2.75 -10.86
N GLY A 260 14.81 1.44 -11.06
CA GLY A 260 13.67 0.84 -11.75
C GLY A 260 13.76 0.90 -13.29
N LEU A 261 14.97 1.06 -13.86
CA LEU A 261 15.22 0.94 -15.28
C LEU A 261 15.14 -0.53 -15.71
N LYS A 262 14.59 -0.80 -16.88
CA LYS A 262 14.43 -2.14 -17.43
C LYS A 262 14.93 -2.21 -18.87
N ILE A 263 15.33 -3.40 -19.29
CA ILE A 263 15.63 -3.68 -20.70
C ILE A 263 14.39 -3.35 -21.54
N GLY A 264 14.61 -2.65 -22.67
CA GLY A 264 13.56 -2.17 -23.57
C GLY A 264 13.02 -0.77 -23.25
N ASP A 265 13.33 -0.19 -22.07
CA ASP A 265 12.96 1.19 -21.77
C ASP A 265 13.59 2.17 -22.74
N GLN A 266 12.88 3.26 -23.04
CA GLN A 266 13.39 4.35 -23.86
C GLN A 266 13.82 5.54 -23.00
N MET A 267 14.98 6.10 -23.32
CA MET A 267 15.56 7.24 -22.64
C MET A 267 15.70 8.40 -23.63
N ALA A 268 15.05 9.52 -23.36
CA ALA A 268 15.30 10.76 -24.08
C ALA A 268 16.61 11.39 -23.59
N VAL A 269 17.43 11.81 -24.53
CA VAL A 269 18.72 12.49 -24.26
C VAL A 269 18.58 13.97 -24.50
N GLU A 270 18.97 14.75 -23.51
CA GLU A 270 18.91 16.21 -23.54
C GLU A 270 20.30 16.78 -23.21
N ARG A 271 20.73 17.77 -23.98
CA ARG A 271 21.96 18.54 -23.70
C ARG A 271 21.59 19.89 -23.12
N VAL A 272 22.06 20.17 -21.91
CA VAL A 272 21.90 21.49 -21.30
C VAL A 272 22.77 22.49 -22.07
N THR A 273 22.11 23.52 -22.61
CA THR A 273 22.80 24.58 -23.41
C THR A 273 23.00 25.86 -22.62
N LYS A 274 22.10 26.16 -21.69
CA LYS A 274 22.16 27.38 -20.88
C LYS A 274 21.48 27.19 -19.53
N GLU A 275 22.12 27.70 -18.49
CA GLU A 275 21.51 27.84 -17.16
C GLU A 275 21.02 29.28 -16.98
N VAL A 276 19.75 29.41 -16.60
CA VAL A 276 19.16 30.71 -16.24
C VAL A 276 19.19 30.79 -14.72
N LYS A 277 19.85 31.82 -14.20
CA LYS A 277 19.99 32.07 -12.78
C LYS A 277 19.06 33.21 -12.35
N ASP A 278 18.52 33.12 -11.17
CA ASP A 278 17.81 34.22 -10.51
C ASP A 278 18.78 35.38 -10.26
N PRO A 279 18.51 36.56 -10.75
CA PRO A 279 19.41 37.69 -10.60
C PRO A 279 19.55 38.17 -9.14
N ALA A 280 18.57 37.87 -8.28
CA ALA A 280 18.58 38.27 -6.88
C ALA A 280 19.31 37.27 -5.97
N THR A 281 19.17 35.95 -6.26
CA THR A 281 19.68 34.87 -5.39
C THR A 281 20.87 34.15 -5.98
N GLY A 282 21.15 34.30 -7.29
CA GLY A 282 22.18 33.55 -8.02
C GLY A 282 21.85 32.08 -8.23
N GLN A 283 20.71 31.58 -7.75
CA GLN A 283 20.30 30.19 -7.88
C GLN A 283 19.84 29.89 -9.30
N VAL A 284 20.12 28.65 -9.81
CA VAL A 284 19.64 28.20 -11.11
C VAL A 284 18.13 27.96 -11.03
N ILE A 285 17.35 28.78 -11.74
CA ILE A 285 15.89 28.68 -11.81
C ILE A 285 15.40 27.86 -13.01
N ARG A 286 16.22 27.77 -14.08
CA ARG A 286 15.88 26.98 -15.26
C ARG A 286 17.12 26.54 -16.02
N ARG A 287 17.08 25.30 -16.53
CA ARG A 287 18.04 24.79 -17.51
C ARG A 287 17.36 24.68 -18.85
N LEU A 288 17.93 25.34 -19.87
CA LEU A 288 17.48 25.19 -21.24
C LEU A 288 18.26 24.02 -21.87
N SER A 289 17.54 23.07 -22.44
CA SER A 289 18.12 21.88 -23.06
C SER A 289 17.63 21.71 -24.48
N LEU A 290 18.50 21.12 -25.31
CA LEU A 290 18.18 20.64 -26.64
C LEU A 290 18.00 19.13 -26.60
N SER A 291 16.97 18.61 -27.29
CA SER A 291 16.82 17.18 -27.50
C SER A 291 17.90 16.68 -28.45
N VAL A 292 18.67 15.68 -28.02
CA VAL A 292 19.75 15.05 -28.79
C VAL A 292 19.26 13.80 -29.51
N GLY A 293 18.38 13.01 -28.85
CA GLY A 293 17.84 11.79 -29.43
C GLY A 293 17.18 10.88 -28.39
N ILE A 294 16.95 9.66 -28.81
CA ILE A 294 16.33 8.60 -27.98
C ILE A 294 17.22 7.36 -28.01
N LEU A 295 17.45 6.80 -26.83
CA LEU A 295 18.17 5.56 -26.59
C LEU A 295 17.21 4.48 -26.16
N ARG A 296 17.53 3.21 -26.45
CA ARG A 296 16.83 2.03 -25.93
C ARG A 296 17.79 1.23 -25.06
N ILE A 297 17.35 0.89 -23.87
CA ILE A 297 18.12 0.09 -22.93
C ILE A 297 18.17 -1.36 -23.43
N VAL A 298 19.38 -1.90 -23.53
CA VAL A 298 19.66 -3.28 -23.98
C VAL A 298 20.22 -4.16 -22.86
N ASP A 299 20.87 -3.54 -21.86
CA ASP A 299 21.38 -4.23 -20.69
C ASP A 299 21.28 -3.34 -19.44
N VAL A 300 21.10 -3.95 -18.26
CA VAL A 300 20.87 -3.23 -17.00
C VAL A 300 21.55 -3.93 -15.85
N ASP A 301 22.51 -3.22 -15.24
CA ASP A 301 23.06 -3.53 -13.92
C ASP A 301 22.32 -2.76 -12.81
N GLU A 302 22.70 -2.97 -11.57
CA GLU A 302 22.09 -2.28 -10.42
C GLU A 302 22.26 -0.75 -10.51
N GLN A 303 23.44 -0.26 -10.91
CA GLN A 303 23.80 1.16 -10.92
C GLN A 303 24.03 1.74 -12.32
N SER A 304 24.12 0.91 -13.35
CA SER A 304 24.38 1.30 -14.74
C SER A 304 23.47 0.60 -15.72
N ALA A 305 23.43 1.12 -16.94
CA ALA A 305 22.76 0.47 -18.06
C ALA A 305 23.48 0.74 -19.35
N VAL A 306 23.38 -0.21 -20.29
CA VAL A 306 23.85 -0.07 -21.67
C VAL A 306 22.64 0.18 -22.57
N ALA A 307 22.78 1.14 -23.45
CA ALA A 307 21.75 1.55 -24.38
C ALA A 307 22.25 1.63 -25.81
N THR A 308 21.35 1.39 -26.76
CA THR A 308 21.60 1.59 -28.20
C THR A 308 20.79 2.78 -28.72
N VAL A 309 21.27 3.40 -29.79
CA VAL A 309 20.63 4.56 -30.40
C VAL A 309 19.36 4.12 -31.15
N VAL A 310 18.22 4.73 -30.83
CA VAL A 310 16.96 4.59 -31.59
C VAL A 310 16.85 5.75 -32.61
N SER A 311 17.16 6.97 -32.18
CA SER A 311 17.10 8.16 -33.01
C SER A 311 18.05 9.25 -32.49
N GLY A 312 18.50 10.14 -33.36
CA GLY A 312 19.42 11.21 -33.01
C GLY A 312 20.89 10.86 -33.29
N SER A 313 21.77 11.80 -33.01
CA SER A 313 23.23 11.66 -33.23
C SER A 313 24.00 12.68 -32.39
N GLY A 314 25.33 12.47 -32.28
CA GLY A 314 26.20 13.41 -31.58
C GLY A 314 26.09 13.38 -30.07
N PHE A 315 25.75 12.23 -29.50
CA PHE A 315 25.71 11.98 -28.05
C PHE A 315 27.08 12.23 -27.42
N LYS A 316 27.10 12.81 -26.23
CA LYS A 316 28.33 13.13 -25.49
C LYS A 316 28.21 12.70 -24.04
N VAL A 317 29.36 12.36 -23.44
CA VAL A 317 29.44 12.16 -21.99
C VAL A 317 28.96 13.43 -21.28
N GLY A 318 28.11 13.24 -20.26
CA GLY A 318 27.48 14.33 -19.52
C GLY A 318 26.13 14.81 -20.08
N ASP A 319 25.68 14.33 -21.25
CA ASP A 319 24.32 14.59 -21.70
C ASP A 319 23.33 13.97 -20.70
N ALA A 320 22.29 14.73 -20.34
CA ALA A 320 21.27 14.27 -19.41
C ALA A 320 20.34 13.26 -20.09
N VAL A 321 19.99 12.20 -19.38
CA VAL A 321 19.02 11.21 -19.85
C VAL A 321 17.81 11.18 -18.92
N LYS A 322 16.63 11.02 -19.50
CA LYS A 322 15.38 10.83 -18.77
C LYS A 322 14.54 9.75 -19.44
N ARG A 323 13.85 8.92 -18.63
CA ARG A 323 12.91 7.95 -19.19
C ARG A 323 11.81 8.69 -19.94
N VAL A 324 11.50 8.20 -21.15
CA VAL A 324 10.33 8.65 -21.90
C VAL A 324 9.10 8.06 -21.21
N ALA A 325 8.17 8.93 -20.77
CA ALA A 325 6.89 8.49 -20.25
C ALA A 325 6.15 7.68 -21.33
N ARG A 326 5.58 6.56 -20.95
CA ARG A 326 4.82 5.69 -21.85
C ARG A 326 3.41 6.20 -22.03
#